data_10238640b2384f91715b44a9781a596a
#
_entry.id   10238640b2384f91715b44a9781a596a
#
_cell.length_a   1.000
_cell.length_b   1.000
_cell.length_c   1.000
_cell.angle_alpha   90.00
_cell.angle_beta   90.00
_cell.angle_gamma   90.00
#
_symmetry.space_group_name_H-M   'P 1'
#
loop_
_entity.id
_entity.type
_entity.pdbx_description
1 polymer ?
#
loop_
_entity_poly.entity_id
_entity_poly.type
_entity_poly.pdbx_seq_one_letter_code
_entity_poly.pdbx_strand_id
1 'polypeptide(L)'
;NFFPESYFATADYVSLHNHDTGSSSDALYYDPVWFGKLGTGNKVAYRTPDFGGFTAEAAMSFHEKASGQNGKHGYDLAANYAVGPLALGAGYSYVDGDYQLGLRGLYTMGQFTAGAYYQRNKQADHNGVTGWGTRNNFRISGMYALGASEFHINVGNANKWSNLPDSGATQWTLGYNYNLSKRTKVYGYYTAINNKAGANYGVGKLGDDFSSLAVGVRHNF
;
A
#
# COMPACT_ATOMS: atom_id res chain seq x y z
N ASN A 1 -3.05 -2.59 17.03
CA ASN A 1 -3.16 -2.60 15.57
C ASN A 1 -3.00 -4.02 15.06
N PHE A 2 -3.89 -4.44 14.19
CA PHE A 2 -3.82 -5.75 13.53
C PHE A 2 -2.79 -5.73 12.37
N PHE A 3 -2.48 -4.57 11.84
CA PHE A 3 -1.58 -4.40 10.71
C PHE A 3 -0.20 -3.91 11.15
N PRO A 4 0.88 -4.27 10.44
CA PRO A 4 2.18 -3.67 10.65
C PRO A 4 2.14 -2.16 10.38
N GLU A 5 2.83 -1.37 11.18
CA GLU A 5 2.92 0.07 10.97
C GLU A 5 3.65 0.43 9.67
N SER A 6 4.53 -0.45 9.16
CA SER A 6 5.16 -0.29 7.85
C SER A 6 4.16 -0.23 6.71
N TYR A 7 3.04 -0.94 6.81
CA TYR A 7 1.94 -0.86 5.85
C TYR A 7 1.35 0.55 5.82
N PHE A 8 1.00 1.11 6.99
CA PHE A 8 0.44 2.45 7.09
C PHE A 8 1.45 3.54 6.74
N ALA A 9 2.74 3.29 7.00
CA ALA A 9 3.77 4.24 6.62
C ALA A 9 3.86 4.44 5.10
N THR A 10 3.43 3.49 4.28
CA THR A 10 3.65 3.53 2.84
C THR A 10 2.40 3.48 1.97
N ALA A 11 1.42 2.64 2.26
CA ALA A 11 0.34 2.35 1.32
C ALA A 11 -0.87 3.30 1.40
N ASP A 12 -1.35 3.53 2.58
CA ASP A 12 -2.71 4.01 2.82
C ASP A 12 -2.99 5.46 2.40
N TYR A 13 -1.96 6.28 2.33
CA TYR A 13 -2.13 7.73 2.21
C TYR A 13 -1.88 8.30 0.82
N VAL A 14 -1.25 7.53 -0.06
CA VAL A 14 -0.76 8.08 -1.34
C VAL A 14 -1.84 8.18 -2.40
N SER A 15 -2.85 7.33 -2.38
CA SER A 15 -3.94 7.41 -3.36
C SER A 15 -4.77 8.69 -3.24
N LEU A 16 -4.80 9.33 -2.06
CA LEU A 16 -5.55 10.56 -1.74
C LEU A 16 -7.07 10.45 -1.91
N HIS A 17 -7.59 9.30 -2.26
CA HIS A 17 -9.01 8.99 -2.31
C HIS A 17 -9.31 7.82 -1.37
N ASN A 18 -10.57 7.46 -1.22
CA ASN A 18 -10.95 6.32 -0.40
C ASN A 18 -10.54 5.00 -1.08
N HIS A 19 -9.29 4.57 -0.89
CA HIS A 19 -8.74 3.34 -1.47
C HIS A 19 -9.45 2.06 -0.98
N ASP A 20 -10.19 2.14 0.12
CA ASP A 20 -11.00 1.06 0.69
C ASP A 20 -12.43 1.01 0.12
N THR A 21 -12.75 1.86 -0.86
CA THR A 21 -14.06 1.89 -1.50
C THR A 21 -14.05 1.18 -2.84
N GLY A 22 -14.74 0.06 -2.91
CA GLY A 22 -14.93 -0.70 -4.15
C GLY A 22 -13.61 -1.14 -4.79
N SER A 23 -13.54 -1.03 -6.10
CA SER A 23 -12.43 -1.51 -6.93
C SER A 23 -11.34 -0.47 -7.18
N SER A 24 -11.36 0.67 -6.49
CA SER A 24 -10.36 1.74 -6.65
C SER A 24 -9.09 1.53 -5.82
N SER A 25 -9.03 0.45 -5.03
CA SER A 25 -7.88 0.11 -4.20
C SER A 25 -6.60 -0.08 -5.03
N ASP A 26 -5.45 0.13 -4.40
CA ASP A 26 -4.15 -0.12 -5.02
C ASP A 26 -3.91 -1.63 -5.17
N ALA A 27 -4.18 -2.16 -6.37
CA ALA A 27 -3.97 -3.57 -6.69
C ALA A 27 -2.47 -3.91 -6.87
N LEU A 28 -1.61 -2.91 -7.03
CA LEU A 28 -0.18 -3.11 -7.25
C LEU A 28 0.62 -3.15 -5.95
N TYR A 29 0.06 -2.63 -4.86
CA TYR A 29 0.69 -2.74 -3.54
C TYR A 29 0.75 -4.21 -3.11
N TYR A 30 1.89 -4.63 -2.62
CA TYR A 30 2.07 -6.00 -2.15
C TYR A 30 3.10 -6.05 -1.02
N ASP A 31 2.76 -6.72 0.06
CA ASP A 31 3.67 -7.00 1.17
C ASP A 31 3.78 -8.52 1.36
N PRO A 32 4.90 -9.14 0.92
CA PRO A 32 5.08 -10.58 1.04
C PRO A 32 5.18 -11.06 2.49
N VAL A 33 5.59 -10.19 3.39
CA VAL A 33 5.69 -10.48 4.82
C VAL A 33 4.32 -10.56 5.45
N TRP A 34 3.48 -9.56 5.18
CA TRP A 34 2.17 -9.45 5.78
C TRP A 34 1.14 -10.41 5.17
N PHE A 35 1.08 -10.48 3.83
CA PHE A 35 0.14 -11.35 3.13
C PHE A 35 0.56 -12.82 3.12
N GLY A 36 1.83 -13.13 3.42
CA GLY A 36 2.35 -14.46 3.26
C GLY A 36 2.58 -15.25 4.55
N LYS A 37 3.09 -14.66 5.63
CA LYS A 37 3.71 -15.44 6.71
C LYS A 37 3.59 -14.88 8.12
N LEU A 38 3.43 -13.59 8.30
CA LEU A 38 3.22 -13.01 9.60
C LEU A 38 1.74 -13.01 9.93
N GLY A 39 1.34 -13.94 10.82
CA GLY A 39 0.11 -13.74 11.56
C GLY A 39 0.18 -12.42 12.33
N THR A 40 -0.96 -11.81 12.57
CA THR A 40 -1.09 -10.59 13.37
C THR A 40 -1.06 -10.87 14.88
N GLY A 41 -0.96 -12.15 15.27
CA GLY A 41 -0.84 -12.61 16.65
C GLY A 41 0.60 -12.60 17.17
N ASN A 42 0.76 -12.81 18.49
CA ASN A 42 2.06 -12.97 19.19
C ASN A 42 3.08 -11.86 18.87
N LYS A 43 2.63 -10.61 18.89
CA LYS A 43 3.44 -9.45 18.51
C LYS A 43 3.74 -8.58 19.73
N VAL A 44 4.99 -8.16 19.87
CA VAL A 44 5.40 -7.08 20.76
C VAL A 44 5.83 -5.90 19.90
N ALA A 45 5.33 -4.72 20.22
CA ALA A 45 5.65 -3.49 19.51
C ALA A 45 5.90 -2.34 20.50
N TYR A 46 6.81 -1.46 20.11
CA TYR A 46 7.05 -0.19 20.78
C TYR A 46 6.96 0.95 19.79
N ARG A 47 6.17 1.95 20.15
CA ARG A 47 6.03 3.20 19.41
C ARG A 47 6.58 4.36 20.26
N THR A 48 7.40 5.20 19.65
CA THR A 48 7.92 6.40 20.31
C THR A 48 6.81 7.41 20.58
N PRO A 49 6.99 8.31 21.57
CA PRO A 49 6.29 9.57 21.61
C PRO A 49 6.48 10.37 20.32
N ASP A 50 5.64 11.37 20.11
CA ASP A 50 5.85 12.34 19.03
C ASP A 50 7.01 13.32 19.41
N PHE A 51 7.98 13.42 18.52
CA PHE A 51 9.12 14.30 18.64
C PHE A 51 9.07 15.42 17.59
N GLY A 52 8.12 16.33 17.72
CA GLY A 52 7.96 17.45 16.78
C GLY A 52 7.50 16.99 15.40
N GLY A 53 6.55 16.08 15.35
CA GLY A 53 5.99 15.47 14.14
C GLY A 53 6.67 14.18 13.70
N PHE A 54 7.75 13.76 14.38
CA PHE A 54 8.41 12.46 14.11
C PHE A 54 7.93 11.39 15.08
N THR A 55 7.53 10.23 14.54
CA THR A 55 7.23 9.01 15.29
C THR A 55 7.91 7.82 14.63
N ALA A 56 8.32 6.84 15.42
CA ALA A 56 8.85 5.57 14.95
C ALA A 56 8.19 4.39 15.69
N GLU A 57 8.07 3.26 15.05
CA GLU A 57 7.61 2.03 15.66
C GLU A 57 8.52 0.87 15.26
N ALA A 58 8.82 0.00 16.22
CA ALA A 58 9.48 -1.27 15.98
C ALA A 58 8.62 -2.39 16.57
N ALA A 59 8.43 -3.45 15.80
CA ALA A 59 7.67 -4.61 16.25
C ALA A 59 8.39 -5.92 15.90
N MET A 60 8.17 -6.92 16.75
CA MET A 60 8.59 -8.29 16.53
C MET A 60 7.41 -9.21 16.71
N SER A 61 7.15 -10.06 15.72
CA SER A 61 6.16 -11.13 15.77
C SER A 61 6.85 -12.45 16.04
N PHE A 62 6.38 -13.15 17.06
CA PHE A 62 6.92 -14.46 17.45
C PHE A 62 6.19 -15.55 16.66
N HIS A 63 6.95 -16.50 16.12
CA HIS A 63 6.34 -17.62 15.43
C HIS A 63 5.64 -18.57 16.43
N GLU A 64 4.55 -19.16 16.02
CA GLU A 64 3.96 -20.32 16.65
C GLU A 64 4.46 -21.57 15.94
N LYS A 65 5.43 -22.25 16.57
CA LYS A 65 6.04 -23.44 15.99
C LYS A 65 5.19 -24.66 16.30
N ALA A 66 4.51 -25.22 15.30
CA ALA A 66 4.05 -26.59 15.38
C ALA A 66 5.25 -27.56 15.36
N SER A 67 5.14 -28.70 16.05
CA SER A 67 6.21 -29.70 16.08
C SER A 67 6.62 -30.10 14.66
N GLY A 68 7.93 -29.99 14.35
CA GLY A 68 8.48 -30.31 13.04
C GLY A 68 8.51 -29.15 12.02
N GLN A 69 8.06 -27.96 12.38
CA GLN A 69 8.16 -26.76 11.50
C GLN A 69 9.29 -25.83 11.94
N ASN A 70 9.99 -25.25 10.98
CA ASN A 70 10.95 -24.18 11.22
C ASN A 70 10.20 -22.83 11.27
N GLY A 71 9.85 -22.40 12.48
CA GLY A 71 9.27 -21.08 12.67
C GLY A 71 10.35 -19.97 12.60
N LYS A 72 10.02 -18.84 12.01
CA LYS A 72 10.88 -17.66 11.94
C LYS A 72 10.17 -16.45 12.52
N HIS A 73 10.91 -15.64 13.26
CA HIS A 73 10.39 -14.38 13.77
C HIS A 73 10.27 -13.37 12.63
N GLY A 74 9.23 -12.53 12.72
CA GLY A 74 9.06 -11.39 11.83
C GLY A 74 9.45 -10.10 12.51
N TYR A 75 9.91 -9.14 11.72
CA TYR A 75 10.30 -7.80 12.17
C TYR A 75 9.57 -6.78 11.34
N ASP A 76 9.13 -5.70 12.00
CA ASP A 76 8.45 -4.58 11.38
C ASP A 76 9.01 -3.27 11.94
N LEU A 77 9.38 -2.36 11.06
CA LEU A 77 9.88 -1.02 11.40
C LEU A 77 9.10 0.01 10.61
N ALA A 78 8.68 1.08 11.26
CA ALA A 78 8.03 2.21 10.63
C ALA A 78 8.57 3.52 11.18
N ALA A 79 8.62 4.54 10.33
CA ALA A 79 8.90 5.92 10.73
C ALA A 79 7.97 6.85 9.96
N ASN A 80 7.43 7.84 10.64
CA ASN A 80 6.59 8.88 10.05
C ASN A 80 7.09 10.24 10.51
N TYR A 81 7.03 11.21 9.60
CA TYR A 81 7.31 12.60 9.88
C TYR A 81 6.24 13.47 9.22
N ALA A 82 5.56 14.28 10.02
CA ALA A 82 4.48 15.14 9.55
C ALA A 82 4.60 16.53 10.21
N VAL A 83 5.01 17.52 9.41
CA VAL A 83 5.15 18.91 9.87
C VAL A 83 4.67 19.86 8.77
N GLY A 84 3.73 20.72 9.12
CA GLY A 84 3.13 21.65 8.17
C GLY A 84 2.52 20.93 6.94
N PRO A 85 2.93 21.33 5.73
CA PRO A 85 2.39 20.72 4.50
C PRO A 85 3.02 19.37 4.13
N LEU A 86 4.10 18.96 4.81
CA LEU A 86 4.89 17.78 4.45
C LEU A 86 4.53 16.59 5.34
N ALA A 87 4.28 15.44 4.73
CA ALA A 87 4.17 14.15 5.41
C ALA A 87 5.04 13.12 4.71
N LEU A 88 5.96 12.51 5.46
CA LEU A 88 6.86 11.45 4.98
C LEU A 88 6.59 10.17 5.75
N GLY A 89 6.82 9.04 5.11
CA GLY A 89 6.75 7.74 5.76
C GLY A 89 7.80 6.78 5.20
N ALA A 90 8.31 5.93 6.06
CA ALA A 90 9.17 4.81 5.69
C ALA A 90 8.73 3.56 6.46
N GLY A 91 8.71 2.42 5.80
CA GLY A 91 8.35 1.16 6.40
C GLY A 91 9.24 0.03 5.90
N TYR A 92 9.58 -0.88 6.80
CA TYR A 92 10.32 -2.10 6.48
C TYR A 92 9.75 -3.28 7.25
N SER A 93 9.38 -4.34 6.56
CA SER A 93 9.01 -5.60 7.18
C SER A 93 9.83 -6.75 6.61
N TYR A 94 10.12 -7.74 7.47
CA TYR A 94 11.00 -8.86 7.14
C TYR A 94 10.56 -10.13 7.85
N VAL A 95 10.55 -11.24 7.13
CA VAL A 95 10.46 -12.60 7.69
C VAL A 95 11.13 -13.61 6.75
N ASP A 96 12.08 -14.39 7.27
CA ASP A 96 12.65 -15.56 6.57
C ASP A 96 13.10 -15.30 5.11
N GLY A 97 13.73 -14.15 4.86
CA GLY A 97 14.19 -13.76 3.52
C GLY A 97 13.18 -12.95 2.69
N ASP A 98 11.90 -13.01 3.03
CA ASP A 98 10.90 -12.11 2.47
C ASP A 98 11.03 -10.73 3.07
N TYR A 99 10.90 -9.69 2.27
CA TYR A 99 10.86 -8.32 2.79
C TYR A 99 10.03 -7.39 1.93
N GLN A 100 9.58 -6.33 2.58
CA GLN A 100 9.04 -5.13 1.96
C GLN A 100 9.77 -3.92 2.52
N LEU A 101 10.25 -3.04 1.65
CA LEU A 101 10.70 -1.69 1.96
C LEU A 101 9.76 -0.71 1.25
N GLY A 102 9.23 0.26 1.97
CA GLY A 102 8.39 1.31 1.41
C GLY A 102 8.86 2.69 1.85
N LEU A 103 8.78 3.66 0.95
CA LEU A 103 9.02 5.08 1.20
C LEU A 103 7.84 5.87 0.64
N ARG A 104 7.37 6.87 1.38
CA ARG A 104 6.23 7.70 0.99
C ARG A 104 6.52 9.18 1.25
N GLY A 105 6.01 10.03 0.35
CA GLY A 105 5.95 11.47 0.55
C GLY A 105 4.61 12.04 0.11
N LEU A 106 4.09 12.99 0.88
CA LEU A 106 2.93 13.81 0.57
C LEU A 106 3.28 15.27 0.84
N TYR A 107 2.84 16.15 -0.05
CA TYR A 107 3.00 17.58 0.10
C TYR A 107 1.71 18.31 -0.29
N THR A 108 1.22 19.17 0.61
CA THR A 108 0.00 19.97 0.39
C THR A 108 0.38 21.44 0.16
N MET A 109 -0.04 22.00 -0.97
CA MET A 109 0.19 23.39 -1.32
C MET A 109 -1.15 24.06 -1.67
N GLY A 110 -1.71 24.80 -0.74
CA GLY A 110 -3.03 25.40 -0.89
C GLY A 110 -4.11 24.37 -1.13
N GLN A 111 -4.71 24.38 -2.31
CA GLN A 111 -5.76 23.47 -2.72
C GLN A 111 -5.22 22.17 -3.38
N PHE A 112 -3.91 22.08 -3.62
CA PHE A 112 -3.28 20.92 -4.23
C PHE A 112 -2.59 20.05 -3.20
N THR A 113 -2.73 18.74 -3.33
CA THR A 113 -1.92 17.74 -2.64
C THR A 113 -1.30 16.82 -3.67
N ALA A 114 0.00 16.64 -3.60
CA ALA A 114 0.74 15.67 -4.40
C ALA A 114 1.30 14.57 -3.49
N GLY A 115 1.33 13.36 -3.98
CA GLY A 115 1.86 12.22 -3.24
C GLY A 115 2.63 11.27 -4.14
N ALA A 116 3.57 10.57 -3.54
CA ALA A 116 4.28 9.48 -4.20
C ALA A 116 4.69 8.41 -3.18
N TYR A 117 4.75 7.17 -3.63
CA TYR A 117 5.48 6.13 -2.90
C TYR A 117 6.39 5.32 -3.84
N TYR A 118 7.41 4.77 -3.23
CA TYR A 118 8.24 3.72 -3.80
C TYR A 118 8.23 2.51 -2.87
N GLN A 119 8.10 1.32 -3.45
CA GLN A 119 8.11 0.08 -2.72
C GLN A 119 9.06 -0.91 -3.40
N ARG A 120 9.86 -1.62 -2.60
CA ARG A 120 10.65 -2.77 -3.03
C ARG A 120 10.24 -3.98 -2.24
N ASN A 121 9.89 -5.05 -2.95
CA ASN A 121 9.49 -6.32 -2.38
C ASN A 121 10.48 -7.43 -2.74
N LYS A 122 10.62 -8.40 -1.85
CA LYS A 122 11.27 -9.67 -2.13
C LYS A 122 10.42 -10.81 -1.60
N GLN A 123 10.15 -11.77 -2.44
CA GLN A 123 9.66 -13.09 -2.07
C GLN A 123 10.78 -14.10 -2.31
N ALA A 124 11.33 -14.62 -1.22
CA ALA A 124 12.47 -15.54 -1.23
C ALA A 124 12.04 -16.98 -1.55
N ASP A 125 13.01 -17.82 -1.80
CA ASP A 125 12.80 -19.26 -1.95
C ASP A 125 12.49 -19.90 -0.59
N HIS A 126 11.49 -20.77 -0.55
CA HIS A 126 11.08 -21.45 0.68
C HIS A 126 10.81 -22.93 0.46
N ASN A 127 11.39 -23.78 1.30
CA ASN A 127 11.13 -25.23 1.29
C ASN A 127 11.33 -25.87 -0.10
N GLY A 128 12.33 -25.41 -0.86
CA GLY A 128 12.62 -25.91 -2.21
C GLY A 128 11.69 -25.35 -3.31
N VAL A 129 10.79 -24.43 -2.96
CA VAL A 129 9.96 -23.70 -3.93
C VAL A 129 10.62 -22.37 -4.24
N THR A 130 10.88 -22.11 -5.51
CA THR A 130 11.42 -20.83 -5.97
C THR A 130 10.45 -19.71 -5.74
N GLY A 131 10.87 -18.68 -5.01
CA GLY A 131 10.10 -17.47 -4.81
C GLY A 131 10.03 -16.59 -6.06
N TRP A 132 9.17 -15.61 -6.05
CA TRP A 132 9.02 -14.69 -7.18
C TRP A 132 10.22 -13.76 -7.36
N GLY A 133 11.13 -13.72 -6.38
CA GLY A 133 12.32 -12.87 -6.38
C GLY A 133 12.02 -11.45 -5.93
N THR A 134 12.53 -10.45 -6.62
CA THR A 134 12.38 -9.03 -6.27
C THR A 134 11.56 -8.27 -7.30
N ARG A 135 10.85 -7.24 -6.83
CA ARG A 135 10.18 -6.27 -7.70
C ARG A 135 10.22 -4.86 -7.08
N ASN A 136 10.14 -3.85 -7.94
CA ASN A 136 9.90 -2.47 -7.54
C ASN A 136 8.49 -2.05 -7.96
N ASN A 137 7.88 -1.19 -7.15
CA ASN A 137 6.56 -0.63 -7.39
C ASN A 137 6.61 0.86 -7.00
N PHE A 138 5.92 1.70 -7.75
CA PHE A 138 5.80 3.12 -7.43
C PHE A 138 4.41 3.63 -7.80
N ARG A 139 3.98 4.67 -7.13
CA ARG A 139 2.74 5.39 -7.42
C ARG A 139 2.95 6.88 -7.24
N ILE A 140 2.31 7.65 -8.11
CA ILE A 140 2.21 9.10 -8.01
C ILE A 140 0.73 9.43 -7.96
N SER A 141 0.37 10.40 -7.14
CA SER A 141 -1.01 10.86 -6.98
C SER A 141 -1.09 12.38 -6.90
N GLY A 142 -2.24 12.91 -7.28
CA GLY A 142 -2.59 14.32 -7.14
C GLY A 142 -4.06 14.48 -6.75
N MET A 143 -4.32 15.48 -5.94
CA MET A 143 -5.67 15.91 -5.57
C MET A 143 -5.76 17.43 -5.71
N TYR A 144 -6.89 17.92 -6.23
CA TYR A 144 -7.24 19.31 -6.24
C TYR A 144 -8.59 19.52 -5.54
N ALA A 145 -8.60 20.32 -4.48
CA ALA A 145 -9.80 20.65 -3.71
C ALA A 145 -10.36 22.00 -4.15
N LEU A 146 -11.65 22.03 -4.54
CA LEU A 146 -12.36 23.26 -4.95
C LEU A 146 -13.70 23.31 -4.23
N GLY A 147 -13.75 24.07 -3.14
CA GLY A 147 -14.94 24.12 -2.29
C GLY A 147 -15.30 22.75 -1.72
N ALA A 148 -16.47 22.23 -2.06
CA ALA A 148 -16.91 20.89 -1.64
C ALA A 148 -16.42 19.77 -2.58
N SER A 149 -15.79 20.10 -3.70
CA SER A 149 -15.35 19.16 -4.73
C SER A 149 -13.88 18.79 -4.56
N GLU A 150 -13.56 17.50 -4.77
CA GLU A 150 -12.18 16.99 -4.80
C GLU A 150 -11.99 16.17 -6.08
N PHE A 151 -10.97 16.54 -6.85
CA PHE A 151 -10.59 15.85 -8.07
C PHE A 151 -9.31 15.06 -7.81
N HIS A 152 -9.31 13.79 -8.15
CA HIS A 152 -8.21 12.88 -7.86
C HIS A 152 -7.68 12.24 -9.13
N ILE A 153 -6.36 12.09 -9.18
CA ILE A 153 -5.68 11.27 -10.18
C ILE A 153 -4.56 10.50 -9.49
N ASN A 154 -4.41 9.24 -9.82
CA ASN A 154 -3.21 8.50 -9.46
C ASN A 154 -2.79 7.53 -10.56
N VAL A 155 -1.49 7.28 -10.63
CA VAL A 155 -0.88 6.33 -11.56
C VAL A 155 0.17 5.54 -10.80
N GLY A 156 0.09 4.23 -10.88
CA GLY A 156 1.05 3.29 -10.29
C GLY A 156 1.62 2.35 -11.34
N ASN A 157 2.84 1.89 -11.12
CA ASN A 157 3.48 0.87 -11.93
C ASN A 157 4.18 -0.14 -11.04
N ALA A 158 3.92 -1.41 -11.25
CA ALA A 158 4.66 -2.52 -10.70
C ALA A 158 5.55 -3.13 -11.79
N ASN A 159 6.86 -3.15 -11.57
CA ASN A 159 7.76 -3.88 -12.44
C ASN A 159 7.50 -5.39 -12.33
N LYS A 160 7.98 -6.15 -13.28
CA LYS A 160 7.94 -7.61 -13.16
C LYS A 160 8.76 -8.09 -11.95
N TRP A 161 8.35 -9.18 -11.36
CA TRP A 161 9.17 -9.95 -10.43
C TRP A 161 10.38 -10.54 -11.17
N SER A 162 11.52 -10.60 -10.51
CA SER A 162 12.76 -11.05 -11.16
C SER A 162 12.69 -12.48 -11.69
N ASN A 163 11.90 -13.33 -11.05
CA ASN A 163 11.73 -14.74 -11.40
C ASN A 163 10.43 -15.04 -12.16
N LEU A 164 9.58 -14.02 -12.42
CA LEU A 164 8.36 -14.17 -13.19
C LEU A 164 8.37 -13.23 -14.39
N PRO A 165 8.55 -13.74 -15.61
CA PRO A 165 8.50 -12.91 -16.81
C PRO A 165 7.12 -12.30 -17.00
N ASP A 166 7.10 -11.08 -17.54
CA ASP A 166 5.88 -10.34 -17.90
C ASP A 166 4.85 -10.16 -16.78
N SER A 167 5.27 -10.22 -15.50
CA SER A 167 4.40 -10.10 -14.32
C SER A 167 4.17 -8.65 -13.85
N GLY A 168 4.54 -7.65 -14.63
CA GLY A 168 4.31 -6.25 -14.34
C GLY A 168 2.94 -5.75 -14.75
N ALA A 169 2.53 -4.61 -14.18
CA ALA A 169 1.29 -3.94 -14.53
C ALA A 169 1.35 -2.43 -14.27
N THR A 170 0.44 -1.71 -14.91
CA THR A 170 0.19 -0.28 -14.65
C THR A 170 -1.26 -0.10 -14.24
N GLN A 171 -1.50 0.64 -13.16
CA GLN A 171 -2.83 1.01 -12.69
C GLN A 171 -2.97 2.53 -12.70
N TRP A 172 -4.12 3.03 -13.11
CA TRP A 172 -4.48 4.43 -12.93
C TRP A 172 -5.92 4.57 -12.47
N THR A 173 -6.20 5.65 -11.73
CA THR A 173 -7.52 5.96 -11.22
C THR A 173 -7.78 7.45 -11.41
N LEU A 174 -8.96 7.77 -11.92
CA LEU A 174 -9.55 9.11 -11.89
C LEU A 174 -10.69 9.09 -10.89
N GLY A 175 -10.76 10.10 -10.04
CA GLY A 175 -11.74 10.17 -8.98
C GLY A 175 -12.33 11.55 -8.80
N TYR A 176 -13.59 11.57 -8.39
CA TYR A 176 -14.31 12.76 -7.97
C TYR A 176 -15.05 12.48 -6.67
N ASN A 177 -14.87 13.38 -5.68
CA ASN A 177 -15.65 13.40 -4.47
C ASN A 177 -16.42 14.73 -4.38
N TYR A 178 -17.64 14.68 -3.87
CA TYR A 178 -18.37 15.87 -3.46
C TYR A 178 -18.76 15.74 -1.98
N ASN A 179 -18.23 16.61 -1.15
CA ASN A 179 -18.42 16.62 0.29
C ASN A 179 -19.76 17.29 0.64
N LEU A 180 -20.78 16.49 0.94
CA LEU A 180 -22.10 16.98 1.41
C LEU A 180 -22.01 17.56 2.82
N SER A 181 -21.12 17.04 3.65
CA SER A 181 -20.81 17.51 4.98
C SER A 181 -19.41 17.06 5.41
N LYS A 182 -18.97 17.45 6.63
CA LYS A 182 -17.69 16.93 7.20
C LYS A 182 -17.66 15.40 7.36
N ARG A 183 -18.82 14.74 7.36
CA ARG A 183 -18.95 13.29 7.59
C ARG A 183 -19.49 12.54 6.40
N THR A 184 -20.03 13.23 5.39
CA THR A 184 -20.72 12.57 4.27
C THR A 184 -20.17 13.08 2.95
N LYS A 185 -19.79 12.19 2.08
CA LYS A 185 -19.43 12.49 0.68
C LYS A 185 -20.07 11.51 -0.28
N VAL A 186 -20.38 11.98 -1.47
CA VAL A 186 -20.64 11.13 -2.64
C VAL A 186 -19.37 11.05 -3.47
N TYR A 187 -19.16 9.93 -4.15
CA TYR A 187 -17.96 9.72 -4.95
C TYR A 187 -18.24 8.98 -6.25
N GLY A 188 -17.35 9.19 -7.21
CA GLY A 188 -17.25 8.39 -8.42
C GLY A 188 -15.78 8.17 -8.78
N TYR A 189 -15.39 6.92 -9.02
CA TYR A 189 -14.02 6.54 -9.39
C TYR A 189 -14.02 5.66 -10.62
N TYR A 190 -13.14 5.95 -11.55
CA TYR A 190 -12.83 5.05 -12.65
C TYR A 190 -11.40 4.55 -12.49
N THR A 191 -11.23 3.23 -12.43
CA THR A 191 -9.94 2.57 -12.26
C THR A 191 -9.70 1.63 -13.44
N ALA A 192 -8.48 1.63 -13.98
CA ALA A 192 -8.04 0.66 -14.96
C ALA A 192 -6.67 0.10 -14.59
N ILE A 193 -6.47 -1.20 -14.86
CA ILE A 193 -5.21 -1.93 -14.67
C ILE A 193 -4.87 -2.58 -16.01
N ASN A 194 -3.70 -2.25 -16.54
CA ASN A 194 -3.16 -2.87 -17.74
C ASN A 194 -2.11 -3.92 -17.33
N ASN A 195 -2.47 -5.18 -17.44
CA ASN A 195 -1.63 -6.30 -17.10
C ASN A 195 -0.70 -6.70 -18.25
N LYS A 196 0.56 -7.03 -17.94
CA LYS A 196 1.41 -7.77 -18.87
C LYS A 196 0.98 -9.23 -18.93
N ALA A 197 1.43 -9.96 -19.95
CA ALA A 197 0.98 -11.34 -20.22
C ALA A 197 1.12 -12.32 -19.04
N GLY A 198 2.07 -12.10 -18.15
CA GLY A 198 2.29 -12.90 -16.94
C GLY A 198 1.69 -12.31 -15.66
N ALA A 199 0.87 -11.26 -15.76
CA ALA A 199 0.23 -10.57 -14.63
C ALA A 199 -1.29 -10.79 -14.62
N ASN A 200 -1.91 -10.72 -13.44
CA ASN A 200 -3.36 -10.86 -13.26
C ASN A 200 -3.91 -9.97 -12.14
N TYR A 201 -3.35 -8.77 -11.98
CA TYR A 201 -3.82 -7.81 -10.97
C TYR A 201 -5.28 -7.43 -11.23
N GLY A 202 -6.13 -7.54 -10.21
CA GLY A 202 -7.55 -7.22 -10.28
C GLY A 202 -8.42 -8.22 -11.04
N VAL A 203 -7.83 -9.25 -11.66
CA VAL A 203 -8.53 -10.28 -12.47
C VAL A 203 -8.04 -11.68 -12.13
N GLY A 204 -8.78 -12.71 -12.53
CA GLY A 204 -8.42 -14.12 -12.29
C GLY A 204 -7.58 -14.77 -13.38
N LYS A 205 -7.37 -14.12 -14.53
CA LYS A 205 -6.67 -14.70 -15.67
C LYS A 205 -5.46 -13.88 -16.07
N LEU A 206 -4.34 -14.54 -16.37
CA LEU A 206 -3.10 -13.91 -16.81
C LEU A 206 -3.29 -13.12 -18.11
N GLY A 207 -2.77 -11.91 -18.14
CA GLY A 207 -2.76 -11.02 -19.30
C GLY A 207 -4.07 -10.29 -19.57
N ASP A 208 -5.14 -10.59 -18.83
CA ASP A 208 -6.40 -9.85 -18.96
C ASP A 208 -6.31 -8.51 -18.20
N ASP A 209 -6.81 -7.46 -18.82
CA ASP A 209 -6.91 -6.13 -18.22
C ASP A 209 -8.15 -6.02 -17.34
N PHE A 210 -8.09 -5.05 -16.40
CA PHE A 210 -9.21 -4.73 -15.51
C PHE A 210 -9.66 -3.29 -15.71
N SER A 211 -10.96 -3.05 -15.68
CA SER A 211 -11.49 -1.69 -15.53
C SER A 211 -12.77 -1.70 -14.71
N SER A 212 -13.01 -0.63 -13.97
CA SER A 212 -14.19 -0.50 -13.11
C SER A 212 -14.61 0.95 -12.96
N LEU A 213 -15.92 1.16 -12.90
CA LEU A 213 -16.55 2.40 -12.45
C LEU A 213 -17.24 2.14 -11.12
N ALA A 214 -16.81 2.84 -10.08
CA ALA A 214 -17.41 2.77 -8.74
C ALA A 214 -18.07 4.11 -8.41
N VAL A 215 -19.32 4.07 -7.95
CA VAL A 215 -20.05 5.24 -7.44
C VAL A 215 -20.69 4.91 -6.10
N GLY A 216 -20.74 5.86 -5.19
CA GLY A 216 -21.31 5.60 -3.87
C GLY A 216 -21.35 6.79 -2.94
N VAL A 217 -21.77 6.50 -1.71
CA VAL A 217 -21.83 7.44 -0.59
C VAL A 217 -20.98 6.87 0.54
N ARG A 218 -20.13 7.72 1.12
CA ARG A 218 -19.43 7.41 2.37
C ARG A 218 -19.92 8.31 3.49
N HIS A 219 -20.27 7.69 4.61
CA HIS A 219 -20.62 8.38 5.84
C HIS A 219 -19.78 7.87 7.00
N ASN A 220 -19.16 8.81 7.74
CA ASN A 220 -18.38 8.50 8.95
C ASN A 220 -19.26 8.83 10.18
N PHE A 221 -19.46 7.89 11.06
CA PHE A 221 -20.25 8.00 12.29
C PHE A 221 -19.47 8.62 13.44
#